data_8e44fa62f507a830a3dcb8172b518e74
#
_entry.id   8e44fa62f507a830a3dcb8172b518e74
#
_cell.length_a   1.000
_cell.length_b   1.000
_cell.length_c   1.000
_cell.angle_alpha   90.00
_cell.angle_beta   90.00
_cell.angle_gamma   90.00
#
_symmetry.space_group_name_H-M   'P 1'
#
loop_
_entity.id
_entity.type
_entity.pdbx_description
1 polymer ?
#
loop_
_entity_poly.entity_id
_entity_poly.type
_entity_poly.pdbx_seq_one_letter_code
_entity_poly.pdbx_strand_id
1 'polypeptide(L)'
;MGDPFMSEATPRRNFFGRIAGGLAAAVAGLASTSLRAEPADGPDWPGTLQGRHRQVVDAYEVNSGFPLTFAYTFLEPNQSATAVIVLRHGAFPLALGDAMWTKYKIGESFKIDDPETKAAALKNPFWRPKAGVLPIDGMAIDRLLARGTIIGACDVALRVQAKMLAGHAGVSAEEAVKEWTANVIPGITIIPSGTWGVNRAQEAGCSYCAGG
;
A
#
# COMPACT_ATOMS: atom_id res chain seq x y z
N MET A 1 -44.75 -6.06 -43.91
CA MET A 1 -44.57 -6.15 -42.46
C MET A 1 -43.18 -5.61 -42.18
N GLY A 2 -43.08 -4.32 -41.86
CA GLY A 2 -41.81 -3.59 -41.73
C GLY A 2 -41.29 -3.71 -40.30
N ASP A 3 -40.00 -3.86 -40.19
CA ASP A 3 -39.23 -3.97 -38.95
C ASP A 3 -39.03 -2.57 -38.32
N PRO A 4 -39.41 -2.32 -37.04
CA PRO A 4 -39.42 -0.98 -36.44
C PRO A 4 -38.23 -0.72 -35.51
N PHE A 5 -36.99 -1.13 -35.81
CA PHE A 5 -35.81 -0.80 -35.02
C PHE A 5 -34.61 -0.33 -35.87
N MET A 6 -34.80 0.83 -36.55
CA MET A 6 -33.67 1.62 -36.99
C MET A 6 -33.52 2.81 -36.04
N SER A 7 -32.66 2.66 -35.01
CA SER A 7 -32.25 3.73 -34.13
C SER A 7 -31.31 4.67 -34.87
N GLU A 8 -31.73 5.93 -35.07
CA GLU A 8 -30.89 7.00 -35.61
C GLU A 8 -29.74 7.31 -34.67
N ALA A 9 -28.51 7.13 -35.15
CA ALA A 9 -27.30 7.54 -34.46
C ALA A 9 -27.15 9.07 -34.53
N THR A 10 -27.33 9.76 -33.41
CA THR A 10 -27.09 11.19 -33.27
C THR A 10 -25.55 11.46 -33.33
N PRO A 11 -25.07 12.31 -34.27
CA PRO A 11 -23.63 12.57 -34.38
C PRO A 11 -23.15 13.45 -33.23
N ARG A 12 -22.12 12.98 -32.53
CA ARG A 12 -21.42 13.59 -31.37
C ARG A 12 -20.68 14.91 -31.69
N ARG A 13 -20.90 15.55 -32.84
CA ARG A 13 -20.08 16.68 -33.33
C ARG A 13 -20.61 18.09 -33.02
N ASN A 14 -21.77 18.26 -32.41
CA ASN A 14 -22.36 19.59 -32.20
C ASN A 14 -22.41 20.10 -30.75
N PHE A 15 -21.62 19.52 -29.84
CA PHE A 15 -21.58 19.98 -28.44
C PHE A 15 -20.63 21.17 -28.20
N PHE A 16 -19.62 21.39 -29.07
CA PHE A 16 -18.63 22.47 -28.91
C PHE A 16 -18.92 23.80 -29.64
N GLY A 17 -20.08 23.94 -30.25
CA GLY A 17 -20.39 25.09 -31.13
C GLY A 17 -21.18 26.24 -30.52
N ARG A 18 -21.42 26.30 -29.21
CA ARG A 18 -22.31 27.32 -28.63
C ARG A 18 -21.80 28.07 -27.41
N ILE A 19 -20.48 28.19 -27.20
CA ILE A 19 -19.91 29.11 -26.20
C ILE A 19 -18.86 30.00 -26.89
N ALA A 20 -19.28 30.79 -27.84
CA ALA A 20 -18.48 31.89 -28.36
C ALA A 20 -19.43 33.09 -28.62
N GLY A 21 -19.68 33.85 -27.58
CA GLY A 21 -20.46 35.08 -27.72
C GLY A 21 -20.85 35.67 -26.36
N GLY A 22 -20.02 36.58 -25.84
CA GLY A 22 -20.40 37.49 -24.75
C GLY A 22 -19.59 37.31 -23.46
N LEU A 23 -18.52 38.09 -23.34
CA LEU A 23 -18.23 39.02 -22.25
C LEU A 23 -16.74 39.35 -22.22
N ALA A 24 -16.36 40.34 -23.03
CA ALA A 24 -15.18 41.13 -22.75
C ALA A 24 -15.61 42.20 -21.73
N ALA A 25 -15.14 42.13 -20.49
CA ALA A 25 -14.91 43.21 -19.55
C ALA A 25 -15.03 42.68 -18.11
N ALA A 26 -13.94 42.33 -17.48
CA ALA A 26 -13.62 42.49 -16.07
C ALA A 26 -12.37 41.62 -15.73
N VAL A 27 -11.22 41.96 -16.31
CA VAL A 27 -9.92 41.47 -15.81
C VAL A 27 -9.28 42.62 -15.05
N ALA A 28 -9.72 42.80 -13.80
CA ALA A 28 -8.98 43.58 -12.81
C ALA A 28 -9.23 42.90 -11.45
N GLY A 29 -8.24 42.23 -10.90
CA GLY A 29 -8.22 41.82 -9.49
C GLY A 29 -8.44 40.36 -9.19
N LEU A 30 -7.93 39.42 -9.99
CA LEU A 30 -7.60 38.10 -9.44
C LEU A 30 -6.20 38.21 -8.85
N ALA A 31 -6.14 38.68 -7.59
CA ALA A 31 -5.02 38.36 -6.73
C ALA A 31 -4.79 36.86 -6.84
N SER A 32 -3.60 36.47 -7.28
CA SER A 32 -3.13 35.09 -7.22
C SER A 32 -3.22 34.67 -5.76
N THR A 33 -4.34 34.11 -5.34
CA THR A 33 -4.39 33.27 -4.15
C THR A 33 -3.48 32.11 -4.51
N SER A 34 -2.20 32.24 -4.13
CA SER A 34 -1.33 31.07 -4.00
C SER A 34 -2.16 30.08 -3.20
N LEU A 35 -2.57 28.99 -3.83
CA LEU A 35 -3.11 27.83 -3.14
C LEU A 35 -2.01 27.47 -2.13
N ARG A 36 -2.18 27.96 -0.90
CA ARG A 36 -1.36 27.56 0.22
C ARG A 36 -1.57 26.06 0.30
N ALA A 37 -0.55 25.29 -0.02
CA ALA A 37 -0.60 23.87 0.17
C ALA A 37 -1.07 23.65 1.60
N GLU A 38 -2.23 23.03 1.77
CA GLU A 38 -2.67 22.59 3.09
C GLU A 38 -1.51 21.80 3.70
N PRO A 39 -1.20 21.98 5.00
CA PRO A 39 -0.19 21.17 5.67
C PRO A 39 -0.52 19.71 5.36
N ALA A 40 0.46 18.94 4.91
CA ALA A 40 0.24 17.54 4.63
C ALA A 40 -0.24 16.87 5.93
N ASP A 41 -1.54 16.56 6.01
CA ASP A 41 -2.10 15.85 7.15
C ASP A 41 -1.54 14.42 7.16
N GLY A 42 -0.49 14.20 7.92
CA GLY A 42 0.15 12.90 8.07
C GLY A 42 1.67 12.96 8.09
N PRO A 43 2.34 11.85 8.33
CA PRO A 43 3.80 11.79 8.30
C PRO A 43 4.34 12.17 6.91
N ASP A 44 5.55 12.73 6.88
CA ASP A 44 6.29 12.97 5.62
C ASP A 44 6.67 11.60 5.02
N TRP A 45 5.74 10.98 4.33
CA TRP A 45 5.86 9.67 3.73
C TRP A 45 5.35 9.72 2.28
N PRO A 46 6.01 9.07 1.35
CA PRO A 46 7.15 8.16 1.51
C PRO A 46 8.50 8.86 1.72
N GLY A 47 8.54 10.16 1.92
CA GLY A 47 9.75 10.95 2.03
C GLY A 47 10.43 11.17 0.68
N THR A 48 11.73 11.43 0.69
CA THR A 48 12.50 11.68 -0.55
C THR A 48 12.79 10.36 -1.28
N LEU A 49 12.20 10.20 -2.46
CA LEU A 49 12.46 9.05 -3.31
C LEU A 49 13.72 9.24 -4.14
N GLN A 50 14.58 8.23 -4.14
CA GLN A 50 15.81 8.23 -4.92
C GLN A 50 15.60 7.63 -6.32
N GLY A 51 16.48 7.98 -7.25
CA GLY A 51 16.53 7.38 -8.57
C GLY A 51 15.39 7.78 -9.52
N ARG A 52 15.59 7.41 -10.79
CA ARG A 52 14.66 7.70 -11.89
C ARG A 52 13.47 6.76 -11.92
N HIS A 53 13.70 5.50 -11.59
CA HIS A 53 12.65 4.47 -11.61
C HIS A 53 12.08 4.31 -10.20
N ARG A 54 10.77 4.49 -10.08
CA ARG A 54 10.05 4.45 -8.80
C ARG A 54 8.76 3.67 -8.97
N GLN A 55 8.50 2.75 -8.08
CA GLN A 55 7.29 1.94 -8.14
C GLN A 55 6.67 1.81 -6.75
N VAL A 56 5.34 1.96 -6.67
CA VAL A 56 4.57 1.57 -5.49
C VAL A 56 3.90 0.24 -5.75
N VAL A 57 4.13 -0.71 -4.86
CA VAL A 57 3.43 -2.00 -4.80
C VAL A 57 2.31 -1.86 -3.79
N ASP A 58 1.07 -1.94 -4.26
CA ASP A 58 -0.13 -1.89 -3.44
C ASP A 58 -0.46 -3.31 -2.93
N ALA A 59 0.04 -3.65 -1.75
CA ALA A 59 -0.16 -4.94 -1.13
C ALA A 59 -1.48 -4.97 -0.37
N TYR A 60 -2.51 -5.55 -0.99
CA TYR A 60 -3.83 -5.73 -0.39
C TYR A 60 -3.92 -7.03 0.42
N GLU A 61 -3.29 -8.11 -0.04
CA GLU A 61 -3.21 -9.41 0.61
C GLU A 61 -1.76 -9.87 0.72
N VAL A 62 -1.49 -10.83 1.62
CA VAL A 62 -0.15 -11.44 1.73
C VAL A 62 0.23 -12.17 0.44
N ASN A 63 -0.75 -12.84 -0.19
CA ASN A 63 -0.61 -13.50 -1.48
C ASN A 63 0.74 -14.25 -1.61
N SER A 64 1.04 -15.15 -0.66
CA SER A 64 2.28 -15.94 -0.62
C SER A 64 3.58 -15.10 -0.72
N GLY A 65 3.53 -13.81 -0.37
CA GLY A 65 4.68 -12.90 -0.45
C GLY A 65 4.90 -12.26 -1.83
N PHE A 66 4.00 -12.43 -2.79
CA PHE A 66 4.12 -11.81 -4.11
C PHE A 66 4.34 -10.29 -4.07
N PRO A 67 3.70 -9.51 -3.18
CA PRO A 67 4.00 -8.07 -3.09
C PRO A 67 5.48 -7.77 -2.82
N LEU A 68 6.11 -8.58 -1.98
CA LEU A 68 7.54 -8.47 -1.68
C LEU A 68 8.40 -8.90 -2.88
N THR A 69 7.98 -9.97 -3.56
CA THR A 69 8.61 -10.44 -4.79
C THR A 69 8.57 -9.38 -5.89
N PHE A 70 7.44 -8.68 -6.06
CA PHE A 70 7.31 -7.63 -7.08
C PHE A 70 8.24 -6.45 -6.81
N ALA A 71 8.36 -6.02 -5.55
CA ALA A 71 9.33 -5.00 -5.17
C ALA A 71 10.77 -5.47 -5.45
N TYR A 72 11.11 -6.70 -5.06
CA TYR A 72 12.43 -7.28 -5.32
C TYR A 72 12.75 -7.33 -6.81
N THR A 73 11.88 -7.91 -7.63
CA THR A 73 12.12 -8.08 -9.08
C THR A 73 12.14 -6.76 -9.83
N PHE A 74 11.42 -5.74 -9.36
CA PHE A 74 11.53 -4.38 -9.87
C PHE A 74 12.91 -3.76 -9.59
N LEU A 75 13.46 -3.99 -8.40
CA LEU A 75 14.76 -3.42 -8.00
C LEU A 75 15.95 -4.12 -8.64
N GLU A 76 15.85 -5.42 -8.96
CA GLU A 76 16.99 -6.21 -9.50
C GLU A 76 17.64 -5.60 -10.75
N PRO A 77 16.90 -5.30 -11.83
CA PRO A 77 17.47 -4.68 -13.01
C PRO A 77 17.73 -3.18 -12.85
N ASN A 78 17.25 -2.54 -11.78
CA ASN A 78 17.19 -1.10 -11.61
C ASN A 78 17.97 -0.67 -10.35
N GLN A 79 19.29 -0.70 -10.40
CA GLN A 79 20.19 -0.46 -9.25
C GLN A 79 19.98 0.88 -8.53
N SER A 80 19.50 1.92 -9.24
CA SER A 80 19.21 3.25 -8.68
C SER A 80 17.70 3.51 -8.54
N ALA A 81 16.87 2.47 -8.44
CA ALA A 81 15.44 2.61 -8.27
C ALA A 81 15.03 2.65 -6.80
N THR A 82 13.83 3.16 -6.54
CA THR A 82 13.15 3.03 -5.24
C THR A 82 11.86 2.25 -5.40
N ALA A 83 11.70 1.20 -4.60
CA ALA A 83 10.42 0.52 -4.40
C ALA A 83 9.76 1.05 -3.13
N VAL A 84 8.46 1.28 -3.20
CA VAL A 84 7.58 1.59 -2.08
C VAL A 84 6.58 0.44 -1.95
N ILE A 85 6.34 -0.06 -0.76
CA ILE A 85 5.31 -1.08 -0.50
C ILE A 85 4.29 -0.49 0.47
N VAL A 86 3.02 -0.60 0.13
CA VAL A 86 1.91 -0.21 1.01
C VAL A 86 1.21 -1.47 1.50
N LEU A 87 1.45 -1.83 2.76
CA LEU A 87 0.80 -2.97 3.41
C LEU A 87 -0.55 -2.52 3.97
N ARG A 88 -1.63 -3.01 3.39
CA ARG A 88 -2.99 -2.69 3.82
C ARG A 88 -3.88 -3.94 3.85
N HIS A 89 -5.06 -3.84 4.44
CA HIS A 89 -6.01 -4.95 4.54
C HIS A 89 -5.32 -6.27 4.94
N GLY A 90 -5.52 -7.36 4.24
CA GLY A 90 -4.94 -8.68 4.52
C GLY A 90 -3.42 -8.77 4.46
N ALA A 91 -2.72 -7.81 3.85
CA ALA A 91 -1.26 -7.76 3.84
C ALA A 91 -0.65 -7.14 5.12
N PHE A 92 -1.46 -6.49 6.00
CA PHE A 92 -0.92 -5.85 7.20
C PHE A 92 -0.09 -6.79 8.11
N PRO A 93 -0.42 -8.09 8.27
CA PRO A 93 0.40 -9.00 9.07
C PRO A 93 1.89 -9.05 8.70
N LEU A 94 2.25 -8.76 7.45
CA LEU A 94 3.65 -8.66 7.03
C LEU A 94 4.43 -7.58 7.81
N ALA A 95 3.74 -6.57 8.34
CA ALA A 95 4.36 -5.51 9.13
C ALA A 95 4.70 -5.91 10.56
N LEU A 96 4.24 -7.07 11.05
CA LEU A 96 4.33 -7.43 12.46
C LEU A 96 5.51 -8.35 12.76
N GLY A 97 6.19 -8.07 13.87
CA GLY A 97 7.24 -8.90 14.40
C GLY A 97 6.74 -10.26 14.95
N ASP A 98 7.63 -11.23 15.06
CA ASP A 98 7.35 -12.64 15.37
C ASP A 98 6.47 -12.87 16.61
N ALA A 99 6.68 -12.11 17.69
CA ALA A 99 5.92 -12.27 18.93
C ALA A 99 4.40 -12.12 18.74
N MET A 100 3.98 -11.29 17.79
CA MET A 100 2.55 -11.07 17.51
C MET A 100 1.94 -12.28 16.79
N TRP A 101 2.70 -12.95 15.96
CA TRP A 101 2.22 -14.11 15.19
C TRP A 101 1.76 -15.25 16.09
N THR A 102 2.56 -15.61 17.09
CA THR A 102 2.17 -16.64 18.06
C THR A 102 1.03 -16.16 18.96
N LYS A 103 1.17 -14.96 19.55
CA LYS A 103 0.23 -14.46 20.56
C LYS A 103 -1.19 -14.29 20.00
N TYR A 104 -1.32 -13.76 18.78
CA TYR A 104 -2.60 -13.45 18.14
C TYR A 104 -3.04 -14.52 17.13
N LYS A 105 -2.32 -15.65 17.02
CA LYS A 105 -2.58 -16.74 16.07
C LYS A 105 -2.74 -16.23 14.62
N ILE A 106 -1.83 -15.34 14.22
CA ILE A 106 -1.91 -14.66 12.92
C ILE A 106 -1.86 -15.64 11.75
N GLY A 107 -0.94 -16.62 11.79
CA GLY A 107 -0.85 -17.63 10.73
C GLY A 107 -2.14 -18.40 10.53
N GLU A 108 -2.81 -18.82 11.62
CA GLU A 108 -4.11 -19.50 11.57
C GLU A 108 -5.20 -18.59 11.03
N SER A 109 -5.30 -17.36 11.54
CA SER A 109 -6.37 -16.40 11.22
C SER A 109 -6.30 -15.91 9.77
N PHE A 110 -5.12 -15.72 9.23
CA PHE A 110 -4.89 -15.26 7.86
C PHE A 110 -4.53 -16.38 6.89
N LYS A 111 -4.54 -17.64 7.33
CA LYS A 111 -4.19 -18.82 6.53
C LYS A 111 -2.81 -18.70 5.88
N ILE A 112 -1.85 -18.28 6.68
CA ILE A 112 -0.45 -18.15 6.26
C ILE A 112 0.33 -19.29 6.88
N ASP A 113 0.83 -20.18 6.02
CA ASP A 113 1.61 -21.32 6.45
C ASP A 113 3.11 -20.99 6.55
N ASP A 114 3.78 -21.63 7.49
CA ASP A 114 5.22 -21.63 7.56
C ASP A 114 5.79 -22.46 6.38
N PRO A 115 6.69 -21.89 5.57
CA PRO A 115 7.18 -22.58 4.36
C PRO A 115 7.98 -23.85 4.64
N GLU A 116 8.54 -23.99 5.85
CA GLU A 116 9.30 -25.19 6.24
C GLU A 116 8.37 -26.29 6.79
N THR A 117 7.46 -25.94 7.70
CA THR A 117 6.63 -26.93 8.42
C THR A 117 5.28 -27.22 7.74
N LYS A 118 4.84 -26.35 6.83
CA LYS A 118 3.52 -26.40 6.19
C LYS A 118 2.34 -26.30 7.17
N ALA A 119 2.59 -25.94 8.40
CA ALA A 119 1.58 -25.63 9.41
C ALA A 119 1.38 -24.11 9.49
N ALA A 120 0.30 -23.67 10.17
CA ALA A 120 0.05 -22.25 10.40
C ALA A 120 1.28 -21.57 11.03
N ALA A 121 1.73 -20.47 10.45
CA ALA A 121 2.96 -19.81 10.83
C ALA A 121 2.88 -19.24 12.26
N LEU A 122 3.84 -19.59 13.11
CA LEU A 122 3.98 -19.07 14.48
C LEU A 122 4.88 -17.84 14.57
N LYS A 123 5.52 -17.46 13.48
CA LYS A 123 6.37 -16.26 13.32
C LYS A 123 6.17 -15.70 11.92
N ASN A 124 6.61 -14.47 11.68
CA ASN A 124 6.52 -13.87 10.36
C ASN A 124 7.47 -14.58 9.38
N PRO A 125 6.96 -15.39 8.44
CA PRO A 125 7.81 -16.19 7.57
C PRO A 125 8.56 -15.33 6.53
N PHE A 126 8.21 -14.05 6.39
CA PHE A 126 8.78 -13.12 5.42
C PHE A 126 9.74 -12.11 6.05
N TRP A 127 9.85 -12.03 7.39
CA TRP A 127 10.66 -10.97 8.02
C TRP A 127 12.16 -11.30 7.98
N ARG A 128 12.59 -12.38 8.60
CA ARG A 128 14.00 -12.82 8.69
C ARG A 128 14.11 -14.32 8.48
N PRO A 129 13.69 -14.82 7.32
CA PRO A 129 13.79 -16.25 7.05
C PRO A 129 15.25 -16.67 6.93
N LYS A 130 15.53 -17.95 7.21
CA LYS A 130 16.81 -18.56 6.85
C LYS A 130 16.97 -18.54 5.33
N ALA A 131 18.20 -18.53 4.85
CA ALA A 131 18.49 -18.64 3.43
C ALA A 131 17.88 -19.92 2.83
N GLY A 132 17.28 -19.80 1.64
CA GLY A 132 16.64 -20.91 0.92
C GLY A 132 15.23 -21.29 1.41
N VAL A 133 14.67 -20.61 2.41
CA VAL A 133 13.29 -20.84 2.89
C VAL A 133 12.27 -20.18 1.96
N LEU A 134 12.53 -18.96 1.53
CA LEU A 134 11.71 -18.29 0.53
C LEU A 134 12.18 -18.65 -0.89
N PRO A 135 11.26 -18.61 -1.89
CA PRO A 135 11.63 -18.87 -3.29
C PRO A 135 12.74 -17.95 -3.80
N ILE A 136 12.79 -16.73 -3.29
CA ILE A 136 13.82 -15.74 -3.58
C ILE A 136 14.25 -15.10 -2.27
N ASP A 137 15.46 -15.35 -1.85
CA ASP A 137 15.97 -14.84 -0.57
C ASP A 137 15.89 -13.31 -0.44
N GLY A 138 16.12 -12.59 -1.54
CA GLY A 138 16.11 -11.13 -1.58
C GLY A 138 14.74 -10.46 -1.35
N MET A 139 13.65 -11.23 -1.43
CA MET A 139 12.30 -10.73 -1.15
C MET A 139 11.99 -10.60 0.35
N ALA A 140 12.85 -11.10 1.25
CA ALA A 140 12.66 -10.98 2.68
C ALA A 140 12.58 -9.50 3.11
N ILE A 141 11.70 -9.20 4.07
CA ILE A 141 11.42 -7.81 4.48
C ILE A 141 12.69 -7.11 5.01
N ASP A 142 13.49 -7.79 5.81
CA ASP A 142 14.77 -7.24 6.32
C ASP A 142 15.75 -6.90 5.18
N ARG A 143 15.79 -7.72 4.14
CA ARG A 143 16.65 -7.50 2.97
C ARG A 143 16.13 -6.37 2.08
N LEU A 144 14.81 -6.29 1.88
CA LEU A 144 14.18 -5.18 1.17
C LEU A 144 14.41 -3.85 1.89
N LEU A 145 14.23 -3.81 3.22
CA LEU A 145 14.52 -2.63 4.04
C LEU A 145 16.00 -2.23 3.97
N ALA A 146 16.91 -3.19 4.07
CA ALA A 146 18.35 -2.96 3.95
C ALA A 146 18.74 -2.41 2.57
N ARG A 147 17.96 -2.72 1.52
CA ARG A 147 18.13 -2.23 0.16
C ARG A 147 17.48 -0.85 -0.08
N GLY A 148 16.86 -0.26 0.95
CA GLY A 148 16.24 1.05 0.86
C GLY A 148 14.77 1.03 0.37
N THR A 149 14.12 -0.12 0.36
CA THR A 149 12.66 -0.20 0.11
C THR A 149 11.92 0.53 1.22
N ILE A 150 11.00 1.42 0.86
CA ILE A 150 10.17 2.16 1.80
C ILE A 150 8.87 1.39 2.00
N ILE A 151 8.56 1.05 3.26
CA ILE A 151 7.37 0.26 3.57
C ILE A 151 6.46 1.06 4.49
N GLY A 152 5.21 1.28 4.04
CA GLY A 152 4.15 1.89 4.82
C GLY A 152 3.10 0.86 5.22
N ALA A 153 2.70 0.86 6.50
CA ALA A 153 1.68 -0.03 7.06
C ALA A 153 0.43 0.75 7.48
N CYS A 154 -0.73 0.34 7.00
CA CYS A 154 -2.01 1.01 7.17
C CYS A 154 -2.51 0.98 8.62
N ASP A 155 -2.64 2.14 9.30
CA ASP A 155 -3.18 2.24 10.67
C ASP A 155 -4.63 1.73 10.77
N VAL A 156 -5.45 1.97 9.73
CA VAL A 156 -6.83 1.46 9.70
C VAL A 156 -6.83 -0.07 9.74
N ALA A 157 -5.98 -0.74 8.94
CA ALA A 157 -5.88 -2.20 8.94
C ALA A 157 -5.35 -2.72 10.29
N LEU A 158 -4.35 -2.06 10.86
CA LEU A 158 -3.83 -2.35 12.20
C LEU A 158 -4.96 -2.39 13.23
N ARG A 159 -5.69 -1.28 13.36
CA ARG A 159 -6.75 -1.14 14.38
C ARG A 159 -7.87 -2.16 14.20
N VAL A 160 -8.30 -2.38 12.96
CA VAL A 160 -9.38 -3.33 12.68
C VAL A 160 -8.95 -4.75 13.02
N GLN A 161 -7.79 -5.19 12.54
CA GLN A 161 -7.33 -6.56 12.71
C GLN A 161 -6.89 -6.86 14.15
N ALA A 162 -6.19 -5.92 14.82
CA ALA A 162 -5.83 -6.08 16.22
C ALA A 162 -7.07 -6.28 17.09
N LYS A 163 -8.11 -5.48 16.89
CA LYS A 163 -9.38 -5.63 17.62
C LYS A 163 -10.05 -6.97 17.33
N MET A 164 -10.08 -7.40 16.08
CA MET A 164 -10.66 -8.68 15.69
C MET A 164 -9.96 -9.87 16.35
N LEU A 165 -8.63 -9.80 16.51
CA LEU A 165 -7.83 -10.90 17.05
C LEU A 165 -7.54 -10.78 18.55
N ALA A 166 -8.00 -9.73 19.24
CA ALA A 166 -7.77 -9.50 20.66
C ALA A 166 -8.16 -10.71 21.54
N GLY A 167 -9.27 -11.37 21.20
CA GLY A 167 -9.75 -12.57 21.89
C GLY A 167 -8.77 -13.76 21.85
N HIS A 168 -7.96 -13.92 20.81
CA HIS A 168 -6.94 -14.97 20.74
C HIS A 168 -5.80 -14.76 21.75
N ALA A 169 -5.51 -13.52 22.08
CA ALA A 169 -4.49 -13.14 23.06
C ALA A 169 -5.05 -12.95 24.48
N GLY A 170 -6.36 -13.02 24.67
CA GLY A 170 -7.01 -12.79 25.95
C GLY A 170 -6.86 -11.37 26.48
N VAL A 171 -6.76 -10.37 25.59
CA VAL A 171 -6.58 -8.96 25.93
C VAL A 171 -7.75 -8.11 25.45
N SER A 172 -7.86 -6.87 25.92
CA SER A 172 -8.85 -5.91 25.41
C SER A 172 -8.52 -5.48 23.97
N ALA A 173 -9.52 -4.97 23.25
CA ALA A 173 -9.33 -4.44 21.91
C ALA A 173 -8.32 -3.27 21.86
N GLU A 174 -8.34 -2.41 22.87
CA GLU A 174 -7.44 -1.27 23.02
C GLU A 174 -6.00 -1.71 23.30
N GLU A 175 -5.83 -2.71 24.16
CA GLU A 175 -4.52 -3.30 24.45
C GLU A 175 -3.93 -3.99 23.23
N ALA A 176 -4.73 -4.74 22.48
CA ALA A 176 -4.30 -5.35 21.23
C ALA A 176 -3.77 -4.31 20.22
N VAL A 177 -4.50 -3.19 20.03
CA VAL A 177 -4.04 -2.09 19.16
C VAL A 177 -2.72 -1.52 19.64
N LYS A 178 -2.56 -1.28 20.96
CA LYS A 178 -1.31 -0.78 21.53
C LYS A 178 -0.15 -1.75 21.31
N GLU A 179 -0.36 -3.03 21.52
CA GLU A 179 0.66 -4.05 21.33
C GLU A 179 1.07 -4.18 19.85
N TRP A 180 0.11 -4.22 18.93
CA TRP A 180 0.40 -4.28 17.51
C TRP A 180 1.18 -3.06 17.04
N THR A 181 0.79 -1.86 17.48
CA THR A 181 1.51 -0.62 17.19
C THR A 181 2.97 -0.69 17.64
N ALA A 182 3.20 -1.17 18.86
CA ALA A 182 4.54 -1.27 19.45
C ALA A 182 5.40 -2.38 18.82
N ASN A 183 4.79 -3.33 18.09
CA ASN A 183 5.46 -4.48 17.49
C ASN A 183 5.50 -4.46 15.97
N VAL A 184 5.28 -3.29 15.36
CA VAL A 184 5.59 -3.10 13.94
C VAL A 184 7.10 -3.22 13.74
N ILE A 185 7.49 -3.95 12.70
CA ILE A 185 8.90 -4.21 12.37
C ILE A 185 9.65 -2.86 12.22
N PRO A 186 10.79 -2.69 12.88
CA PRO A 186 11.61 -1.48 12.74
C PRO A 186 11.97 -1.20 11.28
N GLY A 187 11.78 0.06 10.86
CA GLY A 187 11.95 0.50 9.46
C GLY A 187 10.65 0.51 8.64
N ILE A 188 9.56 -0.05 9.17
CA ILE A 188 8.22 0.09 8.58
C ILE A 188 7.51 1.27 9.26
N THR A 189 6.96 2.19 8.46
CA THR A 189 6.24 3.37 8.96
C THR A 189 4.74 3.09 9.02
N ILE A 190 4.11 3.38 10.16
CA ILE A 190 2.63 3.38 10.24
C ILE A 190 2.13 4.64 9.53
N ILE A 191 1.29 4.45 8.53
CA ILE A 191 0.69 5.52 7.72
C ILE A 191 -0.82 5.60 7.98
N PRO A 192 -1.46 6.76 7.79
CA PRO A 192 -2.87 6.96 8.14
C PRO A 192 -3.82 5.94 7.53
N SER A 193 -3.66 5.63 6.26
CA SER A 193 -4.38 4.55 5.58
C SER A 193 -3.62 4.04 4.35
N GLY A 194 -3.96 2.83 3.89
CA GLY A 194 -3.32 2.28 2.70
C GLY A 194 -3.62 3.06 1.43
N THR A 195 -4.86 3.53 1.25
CA THR A 195 -5.26 4.34 0.10
C THR A 195 -4.56 5.69 0.08
N TRP A 196 -4.40 6.33 1.25
CA TRP A 196 -3.59 7.54 1.42
C TRP A 196 -2.13 7.26 1.01
N GLY A 197 -1.54 6.16 1.48
CA GLY A 197 -0.16 5.81 1.16
C GLY A 197 0.08 5.58 -0.33
N VAL A 198 -0.81 4.84 -1.00
CA VAL A 198 -0.73 4.65 -2.47
C VAL A 198 -0.81 5.98 -3.19
N ASN A 199 -1.75 6.85 -2.81
CA ASN A 199 -1.88 8.18 -3.41
C ASN A 199 -0.59 9.00 -3.23
N ARG A 200 -0.04 9.08 -2.01
CA ARG A 200 1.20 9.83 -1.72
C ARG A 200 2.40 9.30 -2.51
N ALA A 201 2.53 7.98 -2.63
CA ALA A 201 3.60 7.39 -3.43
C ALA A 201 3.47 7.75 -4.93
N GLN A 202 2.25 7.75 -5.47
CA GLN A 202 2.01 8.15 -6.85
C GLN A 202 2.26 9.65 -7.07
N GLU A 203 1.84 10.53 -6.15
CA GLU A 203 2.18 11.96 -6.18
C GLU A 203 3.69 12.21 -6.13
N ALA A 204 4.44 11.37 -5.41
CA ALA A 204 5.90 11.39 -5.37
C ALA A 204 6.55 10.78 -6.63
N GLY A 205 5.76 10.41 -7.64
CA GLY A 205 6.24 9.95 -8.95
C GLY A 205 6.44 8.43 -9.07
N CYS A 206 5.84 7.62 -8.20
CA CYS A 206 5.83 6.17 -8.36
C CYS A 206 4.83 5.72 -9.42
N SER A 207 5.25 4.78 -10.29
CA SER A 207 4.31 3.97 -11.06
C SER A 207 3.59 2.98 -10.15
N TYR A 208 2.35 2.65 -10.48
CA TYR A 208 1.53 1.71 -9.69
C TYR A 208 1.75 0.26 -10.12
N CYS A 209 1.85 -0.62 -9.15
CA CYS A 209 1.85 -2.07 -9.31
C CYS A 209 0.85 -2.70 -8.32
N ALA A 210 -0.12 -3.46 -8.82
CA ALA A 210 -0.99 -4.25 -7.96
C ALA A 210 -0.18 -5.39 -7.32
N GLY A 211 -0.24 -5.53 -6.01
CA GLY A 211 0.52 -6.52 -5.25
C GLY A 211 -0.27 -7.77 -4.86
N GLY A 212 -1.57 -7.83 -5.21
CA GLY A 212 -2.41 -8.99 -4.90
C GLY A 212 -3.84 -8.60 -4.64
#